data_9fc04f1241745019300d6f32d321e1b6
#
_entry.id   9fc04f1241745019300d6f32d321e1b6
#
_cell.length_a   1.000
_cell.length_b   1.000
_cell.length_c   1.000
_cell.angle_alpha   90.00
_cell.angle_beta   90.00
_cell.angle_gamma   90.00
#
_symmetry.space_group_name_H-M   'P 1'
#
loop_
_entity.id
_entity.type
_entity.pdbx_description
1 polymer ?
#
loop_
_entity_poly.entity_id
_entity_poly.type
_entity_poly.pdbx_seq_one_letter_code
_entity_poly.pdbx_strand_id
1 'polypeptide(L)'
;MVIKPVAEAGGYGIVIGKTLNNETEKEIKKKVLGNTKNYVAQPLIDLSTTPTFSRNEISPRHLDLRPFILSGKKTYVTVGGLTRVALKKGSTVVNSSQGGGSKDTWIVEA
;
A
#
# COMPACT_ATOMS: atom_id res chain seq x y z
N MET A 1 4.08 -11.50 5.80
CA MET A 1 2.74 -11.77 5.26
C MET A 1 1.84 -10.58 5.58
N VAL A 2 0.96 -10.22 4.66
CA VAL A 2 -0.10 -9.21 4.84
C VAL A 2 -1.45 -9.92 4.71
N ILE A 3 -2.35 -9.68 5.65
CA ILE A 3 -3.72 -10.19 5.63
C ILE A 3 -4.67 -9.01 5.41
N LYS A 4 -5.60 -9.15 4.48
CA LYS A 4 -6.54 -8.09 4.10
C LYS A 4 -7.96 -8.62 4.12
N PRO A 5 -8.95 -7.89 4.68
CA PRO A 5 -10.34 -8.19 4.47
C PRO A 5 -10.73 -7.92 3.00
N VAL A 6 -11.62 -8.75 2.45
CA VAL A 6 -12.02 -8.67 1.03
C VAL A 6 -12.96 -7.48 0.78
N ALA A 7 -13.83 -7.18 1.74
CA ALA A 7 -14.90 -6.19 1.58
C ALA A 7 -14.55 -4.79 2.09
N GLU A 8 -13.33 -4.57 2.59
CA GLU A 8 -12.90 -3.28 3.16
C GLU A 8 -12.11 -2.45 2.15
N ALA A 9 -12.27 -1.15 2.23
CA ALA A 9 -11.54 -0.17 1.42
C ALA A 9 -10.65 0.74 2.29
N GLY A 10 -9.79 1.55 1.67
CA GLY A 10 -8.98 2.55 2.36
C GLY A 10 -7.84 2.00 3.23
N GLY A 11 -7.56 0.70 3.15
CA GLY A 11 -6.52 0.05 3.95
C GLY A 11 -6.94 -0.29 5.38
N TYR A 12 -8.22 -0.15 5.72
CA TYR A 12 -8.74 -0.57 7.00
C TYR A 12 -8.70 -2.08 7.16
N GLY A 13 -8.42 -2.55 8.38
CA GLY A 13 -8.36 -3.98 8.68
C GLY A 13 -7.16 -4.72 8.07
N ILE A 14 -6.24 -4.04 7.40
CA ILE A 14 -5.00 -4.65 6.90
C ILE A 14 -4.08 -4.97 8.08
N VAL A 15 -3.61 -6.20 8.11
CA VAL A 15 -2.71 -6.70 9.13
C VAL A 15 -1.36 -7.05 8.50
N ILE A 16 -0.29 -6.47 9.03
CA ILE A 16 1.09 -6.76 8.61
C ILE A 16 1.71 -7.65 9.68
N GLY A 17 2.02 -8.90 9.33
CA GLY A 17 2.49 -9.91 10.27
C GLY A 17 3.78 -9.56 11.01
N LYS A 18 4.68 -8.76 10.39
CA LYS A 18 5.93 -8.31 11.03
C LYS A 18 5.71 -7.37 12.24
N THR A 19 4.54 -6.75 12.36
CA THR A 19 4.23 -5.74 13.39
C THR A 19 3.38 -6.29 14.53
N LEU A 20 3.04 -7.58 14.50
CA LEU A 20 2.20 -8.22 15.50
C LEU A 20 2.99 -8.65 16.72
N ASN A 21 2.39 -8.48 17.89
CA ASN A 21 2.80 -9.22 19.10
C ASN A 21 2.02 -10.54 19.20
N ASN A 22 2.42 -11.41 20.13
CA ASN A 22 1.85 -12.74 20.29
C ASN A 22 0.34 -12.74 20.60
N GLU A 23 -0.17 -11.73 21.31
CA GLU A 23 -1.59 -11.63 21.68
C GLU A 23 -2.42 -11.23 20.46
N THR A 24 -2.00 -10.17 19.78
CA THR A 24 -2.67 -9.68 18.56
C THR A 24 -2.63 -10.74 17.46
N GLU A 25 -1.56 -11.51 17.35
CA GLU A 25 -1.48 -12.62 16.38
C GLU A 25 -2.55 -13.68 16.64
N LYS A 26 -2.73 -14.08 17.91
CA LYS A 26 -3.76 -15.06 18.30
C LYS A 26 -5.17 -14.55 17.99
N GLU A 27 -5.46 -13.29 18.28
CA GLU A 27 -6.76 -12.67 18.00
C GLU A 27 -7.06 -12.63 16.51
N ILE A 28 -6.08 -12.21 15.71
CA ILE A 28 -6.22 -12.13 14.25
C ILE A 28 -6.39 -13.53 13.65
N LYS A 29 -5.61 -14.50 14.12
CA LYS A 29 -5.75 -15.89 13.71
C LYS A 29 -7.14 -16.44 14.00
N LYS A 30 -7.69 -16.17 15.19
CA LYS A 30 -9.07 -16.55 15.54
C LYS A 30 -10.10 -15.88 14.62
N LYS A 31 -9.94 -14.57 14.34
CA LYS A 31 -10.80 -13.81 13.42
C LYS A 31 -10.79 -14.39 12.00
N VAL A 32 -9.61 -14.63 11.46
CA VAL A 32 -9.42 -15.16 10.11
C VAL A 32 -9.98 -16.57 9.99
N LEU A 33 -9.69 -17.45 10.95
CA LEU A 33 -10.21 -18.82 10.96
C LEU A 33 -11.74 -18.88 11.14
N GLY A 34 -12.32 -17.92 11.84
CA GLY A 34 -13.78 -17.80 12.01
C GLY A 34 -14.52 -17.38 10.74
N ASN A 35 -13.84 -16.74 9.77
CA ASN A 35 -14.45 -16.31 8.50
C ASN A 35 -13.40 -16.21 7.38
N THR A 36 -12.83 -17.35 6.99
CA THR A 36 -11.74 -17.41 6.01
C THR A 36 -12.10 -16.82 4.65
N LYS A 37 -13.37 -16.89 4.25
CA LYS A 37 -13.85 -16.36 2.97
C LYS A 37 -13.73 -14.82 2.86
N ASN A 38 -13.66 -14.15 4.00
CA ASN A 38 -13.57 -12.68 4.06
C ASN A 38 -12.14 -12.16 4.10
N TYR A 39 -11.14 -13.00 3.96
CA TYR A 39 -9.74 -12.59 4.03
C TYR A 39 -8.91 -13.14 2.87
N VAL A 40 -7.97 -12.33 2.42
CA VAL A 40 -6.90 -12.74 1.53
C VAL A 40 -5.55 -12.52 2.20
N ALA A 41 -4.61 -13.41 1.93
CA ALA A 41 -3.24 -13.29 2.42
C ALA A 41 -2.28 -13.18 1.24
N GLN A 42 -1.27 -12.32 1.39
CA GLN A 42 -0.22 -12.16 0.39
C GLN A 42 1.15 -12.01 1.05
N PRO A 43 2.25 -12.36 0.37
CA PRO A 43 3.58 -12.01 0.84
C PRO A 43 3.71 -10.50 1.07
N LEU A 44 4.45 -10.10 2.10
CA LEU A 44 4.84 -8.69 2.26
C LEU A 44 5.93 -8.39 1.24
N ILE A 45 5.68 -7.40 0.40
CA ILE A 45 6.63 -6.88 -0.58
C ILE A 45 7.18 -5.56 -0.02
N ASP A 46 8.49 -5.41 -0.01
CA ASP A 46 9.13 -4.15 0.34
C ASP A 46 8.97 -3.17 -0.84
N LEU A 47 8.25 -2.08 -0.60
CA LEU A 47 8.06 -1.04 -1.61
C LEU A 47 9.37 -0.28 -1.85
N SER A 48 9.57 0.18 -3.08
CA SER A 48 10.66 1.11 -3.41
C SER A 48 10.59 2.37 -2.56
N THR A 49 11.72 3.04 -2.41
CA THR A 49 11.79 4.32 -1.72
C THR A 49 12.29 5.43 -2.64
N THR A 50 11.91 6.67 -2.34
CA THR A 50 12.39 7.86 -3.03
C THR A 50 12.73 8.96 -2.00
N PRO A 51 13.74 9.80 -2.27
CA PRO A 51 13.98 10.99 -1.46
C PRO A 51 12.73 11.86 -1.41
N THR A 52 12.29 12.18 -0.22
CA THR A 52 11.07 12.97 -0.01
C THR A 52 11.32 14.01 1.06
N PHE A 53 11.05 15.28 0.73
CA PHE A 53 11.10 16.37 1.69
C PHE A 53 9.84 16.35 2.56
N SER A 54 10.00 16.23 3.86
CA SER A 54 8.91 16.25 4.83
C SER A 54 9.46 16.69 6.19
N ARG A 55 8.75 17.58 6.88
CA ARG A 55 9.12 18.08 8.20
C ARG A 55 10.57 18.61 8.27
N ASN A 56 10.95 19.45 7.28
CA ASN A 56 12.27 20.06 7.14
C ASN A 56 13.45 19.07 6.98
N GLU A 57 13.18 17.83 6.58
CA GLU A 57 14.24 16.87 6.23
C GLU A 57 13.95 16.18 4.89
N ILE A 58 15.01 15.80 4.20
CA ILE A 58 14.93 14.87 3.07
C ILE A 58 15.27 13.48 3.58
N SER A 59 14.34 12.55 3.42
CA SER A 59 14.56 11.18 3.85
C SER A 59 13.85 10.19 2.92
N PRO A 60 14.32 8.93 2.82
CA PRO A 60 13.67 7.94 1.98
C PRO A 60 12.27 7.63 2.51
N ARG A 61 11.30 7.62 1.60
CA ARG A 61 9.91 7.26 1.87
C ARG A 61 9.45 6.23 0.85
N HIS A 62 8.70 5.24 1.32
CA HIS A 62 8.08 4.26 0.44
C HIS A 62 7.06 4.90 -0.48
N LEU A 63 6.99 4.38 -1.71
CA LEU A 63 6.05 4.86 -2.72
C LEU A 63 5.47 3.69 -3.51
N ASP A 64 4.35 3.95 -4.17
CA ASP A 64 3.78 3.11 -5.22
C ASP A 64 3.31 3.95 -6.41
N LEU A 65 3.30 3.33 -7.60
CA LEU A 65 2.74 3.90 -8.81
C LEU A 65 1.38 3.24 -9.09
N ARG A 66 0.39 4.06 -9.40
CA ARG A 66 -0.91 3.63 -9.93
C ARG A 66 -1.05 4.09 -11.38
N PRO A 67 -0.74 3.23 -12.36
CA PRO A 67 -1.09 3.49 -13.75
C PRO A 67 -2.60 3.34 -13.95
N PHE A 68 -3.18 4.12 -14.85
CA PHE A 68 -4.58 3.97 -15.26
C PHE A 68 -4.65 3.16 -16.53
N ILE A 69 -5.30 2.01 -16.46
CA ILE A 69 -5.39 1.04 -17.55
C ILE A 69 -6.86 0.88 -17.94
N LEU A 70 -7.15 1.21 -19.19
CA LEU A 70 -8.48 1.00 -19.78
C LEU A 70 -8.47 -0.29 -20.57
N SER A 71 -9.34 -1.22 -20.23
CA SER A 71 -9.43 -2.54 -20.85
C SER A 71 -10.77 -2.72 -21.57
N GLY A 72 -10.70 -3.07 -22.85
CA GLY A 72 -11.85 -3.32 -23.71
C GLY A 72 -11.44 -4.27 -24.84
N LYS A 73 -11.86 -4.00 -26.08
CA LYS A 73 -11.36 -4.72 -27.27
C LYS A 73 -9.85 -4.57 -27.45
N LYS A 74 -9.29 -3.45 -26.96
CA LYS A 74 -7.86 -3.18 -26.85
C LYS A 74 -7.57 -2.68 -25.45
N THR A 75 -6.39 -2.99 -24.93
CA THR A 75 -5.90 -2.42 -23.68
C THR A 75 -5.12 -1.15 -23.97
N TYR A 76 -5.43 -0.10 -23.24
CA TYR A 76 -4.79 1.21 -23.34
C TYR A 76 -4.31 1.66 -21.97
N VAL A 77 -3.07 2.10 -21.89
CA VAL A 77 -2.51 2.72 -20.68
C VAL A 77 -2.49 4.23 -20.90
N THR A 78 -3.08 4.99 -19.99
CA THR A 78 -3.11 6.46 -20.09
C THR A 78 -1.71 7.04 -19.95
N VAL A 79 -1.47 8.19 -20.56
CA VAL A 79 -0.24 8.95 -20.35
C VAL A 79 -0.30 9.58 -18.97
N GLY A 80 0.43 9.00 -18.03
CA GLY A 80 0.48 9.45 -16.64
C GLY A 80 -0.05 8.42 -15.65
N GLY A 81 0.05 8.74 -14.39
CA GLY A 81 -0.35 7.89 -13.27
C GLY A 81 -0.34 8.67 -11.97
N LEU A 82 -0.76 8.04 -10.90
CA LEU A 82 -0.69 8.60 -9.55
C LEU A 82 0.44 7.92 -8.79
N THR A 83 1.47 8.67 -8.41
CA THR A 83 2.48 8.22 -7.46
C THR A 83 2.05 8.61 -6.04
N ARG A 84 1.86 7.62 -5.18
CA ARG A 84 1.58 7.82 -3.76
C ARG A 84 2.84 7.61 -2.94
N VAL A 85 2.99 8.36 -1.85
CA VAL A 85 4.16 8.32 -0.99
C VAL A 85 3.76 8.27 0.49
N ALA A 86 4.47 7.46 1.27
CA ALA A 86 4.30 7.43 2.71
C ALA A 86 4.97 8.65 3.35
N LEU A 87 4.22 9.52 4.00
CA LEU A 87 4.79 10.70 4.66
C LEU A 87 5.44 10.38 6.00
N LYS A 88 5.03 9.30 6.66
CA LYS A 88 5.64 8.83 7.90
C LYS A 88 6.87 7.95 7.58
N LYS A 89 8.01 8.28 8.20
CA LYS A 89 9.27 7.54 8.05
C LYS A 89 9.10 6.05 8.42
N GLY A 90 9.58 5.17 7.55
CA GLY A 90 9.48 3.71 7.74
C GLY A 90 8.09 3.10 7.54
N SER A 91 7.07 3.93 7.28
CA SER A 91 5.73 3.42 6.97
C SER A 91 5.64 2.93 5.54
N THR A 92 5.00 1.78 5.34
CA THR A 92 4.59 1.26 4.02
C THR A 92 3.17 1.68 3.63
N VAL A 93 2.49 2.45 4.50
CA VAL A 93 1.15 2.96 4.24
C VAL A 93 1.26 4.22 3.39
N VAL A 94 0.95 4.10 2.11
CA VAL A 94 1.00 5.19 1.11
C VAL A 94 -0.38 5.80 0.84
N ASN A 95 -1.44 5.25 1.45
CA ASN A 95 -2.80 5.69 1.20
C ASN A 95 -3.06 7.09 1.79
N SER A 96 -3.58 8.01 0.99
CA SER A 96 -3.88 9.39 1.41
C SER A 96 -4.88 9.46 2.56
N SER A 97 -5.86 8.56 2.61
CA SER A 97 -6.83 8.47 3.73
C SER A 97 -6.19 8.09 5.08
N GLN A 98 -4.95 7.62 5.07
CA GLN A 98 -4.18 7.25 6.26
C GLN A 98 -2.88 8.06 6.42
N GLY A 99 -2.87 9.28 5.90
CA GLY A 99 -1.74 10.20 6.04
C GLY A 99 -0.62 10.00 5.03
N GLY A 100 -0.90 9.34 3.90
CA GLY A 100 -0.03 9.35 2.73
C GLY A 100 -0.18 10.64 1.92
N GLY A 101 0.77 10.88 1.04
CA GLY A 101 0.78 11.99 0.08
C GLY A 101 0.92 11.51 -1.35
N SER A 102 1.07 12.45 -2.25
CA SER A 102 1.36 12.20 -3.66
C SER A 102 2.65 12.90 -4.09
N LYS A 103 3.25 12.40 -5.16
CA LYS A 103 4.38 13.02 -5.86
C LYS A 103 4.05 13.11 -7.34
N ASP A 104 4.66 14.07 -8.02
CA ASP A 104 4.57 14.16 -9.47
C ASP A 104 5.11 12.89 -10.12
N THR A 105 4.44 12.45 -11.18
CA THR A 105 4.83 11.29 -11.98
C THR A 105 5.28 11.78 -13.34
N TRP A 106 6.56 11.61 -13.62
CA TRP A 106 7.14 11.97 -14.92
C TRP A 106 7.37 10.70 -15.72
N ILE A 107 6.80 10.66 -16.91
CA ILE A 107 7.02 9.59 -17.87
C ILE A 107 8.06 10.12 -18.85
N VAL A 108 9.19 9.48 -18.87
CA VAL A 108 10.32 9.85 -19.74
C VAL A 108 10.56 8.75 -20.76
N GLU A 109 10.96 9.13 -21.97
CA GLU A 109 11.46 8.19 -22.97
C GLU A 109 12.79 7.63 -22.50
N ALA A 110 13.02 6.33 -22.72
CA ALA A 110 14.26 5.62 -22.38
C ALA A 110 15.32 5.83 -23.43
#